data_4e929e271e540be79e16b868c43d601d
#
_entry.id   4e929e271e540be79e16b868c43d601d
#
_cell.length_a   1.000
_cell.length_b   1.000
_cell.length_c   1.000
_cell.angle_alpha   90.00
_cell.angle_beta   90.00
_cell.angle_gamma   90.00
#
_symmetry.space_group_name_H-M   'P 1'
#
loop_
_entity.id
_entity.type
_entity.pdbx_description
1 polymer ?
#
loop_
_entity_poly.entity_id
_entity_poly.type
_entity_poly.pdbx_seq_one_letter_code
_entity_poly.pdbx_strand_id
1 'polypeptide(L)'
;TTMATKIKLLYDISLQISALQKAGLYRVADELFCRLAAHPEIEIYPCVGTTKGCARDYLSDCGLLHLLERTVTLPHLRFTVKRELFGVRCKEKLFRILYQHKYTEILSTFDIYFSPFLPVSPFVYSSGIKSALFIHDVIPLACPHFSTPEFCRRYASWMSDVAADLIFFNSEYSKCDFFKYATLPQSTVTFKTGLAAGESFRPLTNSRLIKSVKRKYNISAETYFLGLSADSPRKNFLHLIKSFCCFAQQNPENKSALVIAGSNTEKIKSRLREIENYKNFASRIIFTGYVDNADLAPLYNGALAFVYPSLYEGFGLPVLEAMQCGTPVICADNSSLPEVGGKAPLYISADDEQETAAALKTISDNESLRQTLSELGKKQAENFNWRQTIETIVKGFKNVCSM
;
A
#
# COMPACT_ATOMS: atom_id res chain seq x y z
N THR A 1 -30.43 -25.10 13.60
CA THR A 1 -29.23 -24.54 13.02
C THR A 1 -28.44 -23.91 14.15
N THR A 2 -27.49 -24.65 14.71
CA THR A 2 -26.49 -24.12 15.65
C THR A 2 -25.79 -22.95 14.97
N MET A 3 -25.96 -21.73 15.51
CA MET A 3 -25.17 -20.58 15.04
C MET A 3 -23.68 -20.93 15.29
N ALA A 4 -22.90 -20.98 14.23
CA ALA A 4 -21.45 -21.17 14.36
C ALA A 4 -20.91 -20.04 15.25
N THR A 5 -20.09 -20.38 16.23
CA THR A 5 -19.47 -19.40 17.13
C THR A 5 -18.59 -18.48 16.31
N LYS A 6 -18.83 -17.17 16.38
CA LYS A 6 -18.01 -16.18 15.67
C LYS A 6 -16.62 -16.09 16.30
N ILE A 7 -15.61 -15.88 15.48
CA ILE A 7 -14.23 -15.61 15.94
C ILE A 7 -14.19 -14.20 16.54
N LYS A 8 -13.83 -14.09 17.82
CA LYS A 8 -13.61 -12.80 18.50
C LYS A 8 -12.25 -12.25 18.12
N LEU A 9 -12.26 -11.38 17.13
CA LEU A 9 -11.09 -10.78 16.53
C LEU A 9 -10.73 -9.44 17.19
N LEU A 10 -9.58 -9.37 17.84
CA LEU A 10 -8.99 -8.12 18.32
C LEU A 10 -8.15 -7.50 17.21
N TYR A 11 -8.65 -6.46 16.55
CA TYR A 11 -8.01 -5.81 15.39
C TYR A 11 -7.31 -4.50 15.79
N ASP A 12 -6.02 -4.40 15.52
CA ASP A 12 -5.22 -3.21 15.85
C ASP A 12 -5.39 -2.08 14.82
N ILE A 13 -6.05 -0.99 15.25
CA ILE A 13 -6.26 0.22 14.45
C ILE A 13 -5.32 1.37 14.85
N SER A 14 -4.30 1.13 15.68
CA SER A 14 -3.46 2.19 16.24
C SER A 14 -2.73 3.01 15.18
N LEU A 15 -2.37 2.39 14.06
CA LEU A 15 -1.66 3.07 12.99
C LEU A 15 -2.62 3.89 12.13
N GLN A 16 -3.82 3.38 11.86
CA GLN A 16 -4.84 4.07 11.07
C GLN A 16 -5.27 5.38 11.73
N ILE A 17 -5.44 5.39 13.06
CA ILE A 17 -5.81 6.61 13.79
C ILE A 17 -4.68 7.63 13.90
N SER A 18 -3.43 7.22 13.70
CA SER A 18 -2.26 8.12 13.77
C SER A 18 -1.91 8.78 12.43
N ALA A 19 -2.53 8.36 11.33
CA ALA A 19 -2.21 8.83 10.00
C ALA A 19 -2.91 10.14 9.66
N LEU A 20 -2.13 11.18 9.34
CA LEU A 20 -2.64 12.47 8.88
C LEU A 20 -3.12 12.44 7.42
N GLN A 21 -2.59 11.52 6.60
CA GLN A 21 -2.98 11.33 5.20
C GLN A 21 -3.11 9.84 4.90
N LYS A 22 -4.28 9.44 4.42
CA LYS A 22 -4.59 8.04 4.09
C LYS A 22 -4.20 7.75 2.64
N ALA A 23 -2.99 7.24 2.41
CA ALA A 23 -2.52 6.80 1.10
C ALA A 23 -1.99 5.36 1.14
N GLY A 24 -2.16 4.62 0.05
CA GLY A 24 -1.57 3.30 -0.16
C GLY A 24 -1.88 2.30 0.95
N LEU A 25 -0.91 2.05 1.80
CA LEU A 25 -0.94 1.08 2.88
C LEU A 25 -2.09 1.27 3.89
N TYR A 26 -2.42 2.53 4.21
CA TYR A 26 -3.52 2.85 5.13
C TYR A 26 -4.88 2.52 4.51
N ARG A 27 -5.06 2.73 3.20
CA ARG A 27 -6.29 2.33 2.50
C ARG A 27 -6.49 0.82 2.57
N VAL A 28 -5.42 0.04 2.45
CA VAL A 28 -5.48 -1.42 2.60
C VAL A 28 -5.95 -1.81 4.00
N ALA A 29 -5.39 -1.20 5.04
CA ALA A 29 -5.79 -1.50 6.41
C ALA A 29 -7.24 -1.10 6.71
N ASP A 30 -7.73 0.01 6.15
CA ASP A 30 -9.12 0.44 6.26
C ASP A 30 -10.07 -0.57 5.56
N GLU A 31 -9.73 -1.01 4.36
CA GLU A 31 -10.51 -2.03 3.62
C GLU A 31 -10.54 -3.36 4.38
N LEU A 32 -9.40 -3.81 4.92
CA LEU A 32 -9.33 -5.01 5.74
C LEU A 32 -10.23 -4.90 6.98
N PHE A 33 -10.15 -3.77 7.70
CA PHE A 33 -10.93 -3.53 8.90
C PHE A 33 -12.43 -3.52 8.61
N CYS A 34 -12.88 -2.70 7.65
CA CYS A 34 -14.29 -2.56 7.33
C CYS A 34 -14.90 -3.89 6.82
N ARG A 35 -14.16 -4.62 5.98
CA ARG A 35 -14.65 -5.88 5.42
C ARG A 35 -14.66 -7.02 6.44
N LEU A 36 -13.67 -7.09 7.32
CA LEU A 36 -13.69 -8.05 8.44
C LEU A 36 -14.79 -7.72 9.44
N ALA A 37 -15.07 -6.44 9.69
CA ALA A 37 -16.18 -6.02 10.56
C ALA A 37 -17.56 -6.43 9.99
N ALA A 38 -17.70 -6.49 8.68
CA ALA A 38 -18.92 -6.92 7.98
C ALA A 38 -19.01 -8.45 7.79
N HIS A 39 -17.94 -9.20 8.08
CA HIS A 39 -17.91 -10.64 7.81
C HIS A 39 -18.77 -11.42 8.82
N PRO A 40 -19.67 -12.34 8.38
CA PRO A 40 -20.63 -13.01 9.24
C PRO A 40 -20.00 -13.89 10.33
N GLU A 41 -18.80 -14.42 10.11
CA GLU A 41 -18.11 -15.30 11.04
C GLU A 41 -17.13 -14.56 11.98
N ILE A 42 -17.03 -13.24 11.88
CA ILE A 42 -16.15 -12.40 12.70
C ILE A 42 -16.97 -11.55 13.67
N GLU A 43 -16.53 -11.49 14.91
CA GLU A 43 -16.95 -10.50 15.87
C GLU A 43 -15.74 -9.62 16.20
N ILE A 44 -15.70 -8.41 15.58
CA ILE A 44 -14.53 -7.55 15.63
C ILE A 44 -14.54 -6.62 16.85
N TYR A 45 -13.38 -6.45 17.44
CA TYR A 45 -13.08 -5.54 18.56
C TYR A 45 -11.89 -4.67 18.17
N PRO A 46 -12.08 -3.36 17.96
CA PRO A 46 -10.96 -2.47 17.67
C PRO A 46 -10.00 -2.40 18.85
N CYS A 47 -8.70 -2.37 18.56
CA CYS A 47 -7.66 -2.19 19.55
C CYS A 47 -6.85 -0.94 19.27
N VAL A 48 -6.56 -0.16 20.31
CA VAL A 48 -5.79 1.09 20.20
C VAL A 48 -4.66 1.12 21.22
N GLY A 49 -3.52 1.68 20.83
CA GLY A 49 -2.35 1.85 21.70
C GLY A 49 -2.45 3.02 22.68
N THR A 50 -3.53 3.81 22.58
CA THR A 50 -3.79 5.03 23.36
C THR A 50 -5.16 4.97 24.03
N THR A 51 -5.83 6.11 24.22
CA THR A 51 -7.18 6.15 24.79
C THR A 51 -8.25 5.83 23.75
N LYS A 52 -9.38 5.25 24.18
CA LYS A 52 -10.53 4.95 23.31
C LYS A 52 -11.05 6.17 22.54
N GLY A 53 -10.95 7.36 23.10
CA GLY A 53 -11.39 8.60 22.46
C GLY A 53 -10.69 8.88 21.12
N CYS A 54 -9.42 8.44 20.96
CA CYS A 54 -8.69 8.60 19.72
C CYS A 54 -9.26 7.77 18.55
N ALA A 55 -10.05 6.74 18.83
CA ALA A 55 -10.67 5.90 17.80
C ALA A 55 -12.00 6.47 17.27
N ARG A 56 -12.61 7.44 17.96
CA ARG A 56 -13.95 7.95 17.65
C ARG A 56 -14.09 8.43 16.21
N ASP A 57 -13.21 9.35 15.81
CA ASP A 57 -13.28 9.96 14.48
C ASP A 57 -13.04 8.92 13.39
N TYR A 58 -12.04 8.07 13.58
CA TYR A 58 -11.76 6.98 12.65
C TYR A 58 -12.94 6.02 12.48
N LEU A 59 -13.55 5.56 13.59
CA LEU A 59 -14.70 4.65 13.54
C LEU A 59 -15.94 5.33 12.94
N SER A 60 -16.10 6.65 13.16
CA SER A 60 -17.16 7.44 12.53
C SER A 60 -16.97 7.51 11.02
N ASP A 61 -15.76 7.80 10.55
CA ASP A 61 -15.41 7.84 9.12
C ASP A 61 -15.65 6.50 8.41
N CYS A 62 -15.41 5.39 9.13
CA CYS A 62 -15.69 4.03 8.63
C CYS A 62 -17.18 3.63 8.73
N GLY A 63 -18.06 4.46 9.31
CA GLY A 63 -19.44 4.08 9.60
C GLY A 63 -19.60 3.03 10.71
N LEU A 64 -18.59 2.83 11.54
CA LEU A 64 -18.49 1.78 12.55
C LEU A 64 -18.45 2.35 13.99
N LEU A 65 -19.02 3.54 14.21
CA LEU A 65 -18.99 4.22 15.52
C LEU A 65 -19.56 3.35 16.67
N HIS A 66 -20.49 2.44 16.37
CA HIS A 66 -21.05 1.51 17.34
C HIS A 66 -20.00 0.57 17.97
N LEU A 67 -18.83 0.41 17.34
CA LEU A 67 -17.72 -0.38 17.89
C LEU A 67 -16.89 0.38 18.93
N LEU A 68 -17.15 1.66 19.17
CA LEU A 68 -16.37 2.46 20.12
C LEU A 68 -16.43 1.88 21.54
N GLU A 69 -17.60 1.41 22.00
CA GLU A 69 -17.77 0.79 23.32
C GLU A 69 -17.00 -0.53 23.45
N ARG A 70 -16.83 -1.25 22.34
CA ARG A 70 -16.08 -2.51 22.26
C ARG A 70 -14.57 -2.28 22.06
N THR A 71 -14.12 -1.03 21.92
CA THR A 71 -12.70 -0.72 21.69
C THR A 71 -11.86 -1.04 22.91
N VAL A 72 -10.78 -1.79 22.72
CA VAL A 72 -9.83 -2.21 23.74
C VAL A 72 -8.61 -1.31 23.72
N THR A 73 -8.13 -0.92 24.88
CA THR A 73 -6.85 -0.20 25.00
C THR A 73 -5.74 -1.19 25.33
N LEU A 74 -4.81 -1.37 24.39
CA LEU A 74 -3.62 -2.19 24.56
C LEU A 74 -2.39 -1.30 24.31
N PRO A 75 -1.60 -0.97 25.32
CA PRO A 75 -0.47 -0.08 25.11
C PRO A 75 0.51 -0.69 24.12
N HIS A 76 0.73 0.02 23.01
CA HIS A 76 1.95 -0.15 22.28
C HIS A 76 3.02 0.59 23.08
N LEU A 77 4.03 -0.11 23.57
CA LEU A 77 5.20 0.51 24.19
C LEU A 77 6.02 1.22 23.12
N ARG A 78 5.36 2.15 22.42
CA ARG A 78 5.99 3.14 21.55
C ARG A 78 6.43 4.29 22.45
N PHE A 79 7.40 4.04 23.31
CA PHE A 79 8.18 5.17 23.73
C PHE A 79 8.88 5.68 22.48
N THR A 80 8.46 6.82 22.00
CA THR A 80 9.16 7.63 21.01
C THR A 80 10.52 7.97 21.60
N VAL A 81 11.45 7.04 21.49
CA VAL A 81 12.80 7.21 22.00
C VAL A 81 13.53 8.13 21.03
N LYS A 82 13.45 9.42 21.29
CA LYS A 82 14.37 10.40 20.70
C LYS A 82 15.81 10.19 21.19
N ARG A 83 16.06 9.29 22.15
CA ARG A 83 17.40 8.91 22.66
C ARG A 83 17.36 7.47 23.16
N GLU A 84 18.30 6.64 22.67
CA GLU A 84 18.65 5.34 23.20
C GLU A 84 19.31 5.51 24.60
N LEU A 85 18.52 5.76 25.62
CA LEU A 85 18.98 5.74 26.99
C LEU A 85 18.69 4.37 27.57
N PHE A 86 19.73 3.72 28.10
CA PHE A 86 19.68 2.45 28.82
C PHE A 86 18.50 2.35 29.82
N GLY A 87 18.10 3.48 30.41
CA GLY A 87 16.97 3.60 31.31
C GLY A 87 15.59 3.40 30.69
N VAL A 88 15.41 3.51 29.39
CA VAL A 88 14.10 3.32 28.73
C VAL A 88 13.78 1.84 28.58
N ARG A 89 14.77 1.02 28.16
CA ARG A 89 14.61 -0.45 28.09
C ARG A 89 14.27 -1.06 29.45
N CYS A 90 14.86 -0.54 30.53
CA CYS A 90 14.54 -0.96 31.88
C CYS A 90 13.10 -0.60 32.28
N LYS A 91 12.64 0.60 31.94
CA LYS A 91 11.27 1.04 32.19
C LYS A 91 10.24 0.23 31.40
N GLU A 92 10.50 -0.06 30.15
CA GLU A 92 9.65 -0.93 29.32
C GLU A 92 9.56 -2.35 29.89
N LYS A 93 10.69 -2.92 30.29
CA LYS A 93 10.74 -4.25 30.90
C LYS A 93 9.97 -4.28 32.23
N LEU A 94 10.16 -3.27 33.08
CA LEU A 94 9.44 -3.16 34.36
C LEU A 94 7.93 -2.95 34.12
N PHE A 95 7.54 -2.08 33.22
CA PHE A 95 6.13 -1.86 32.85
C PHE A 95 5.50 -3.15 32.35
N ARG A 96 6.19 -3.91 31.49
CA ARG A 96 5.70 -5.20 31.00
C ARG A 96 5.49 -6.18 32.16
N ILE A 97 6.43 -6.31 33.07
CA ILE A 97 6.32 -7.20 34.23
C ILE A 97 5.11 -6.82 35.09
N LEU A 98 4.93 -5.53 35.42
CA LEU A 98 3.87 -5.04 36.29
C LEU A 98 2.46 -5.20 35.70
N TYR A 99 2.33 -5.05 34.39
CA TYR A 99 1.02 -5.04 33.71
C TYR A 99 0.72 -6.30 32.89
N GLN A 100 1.67 -7.25 32.79
CA GLN A 100 1.51 -8.47 32.00
C GLN A 100 0.25 -9.25 32.38
N HIS A 101 0.02 -9.47 33.68
CA HIS A 101 -1.14 -10.22 34.15
C HIS A 101 -2.46 -9.58 33.71
N LYS A 102 -2.60 -8.27 33.91
CA LYS A 102 -3.79 -7.52 33.51
C LYS A 102 -4.09 -7.64 32.01
N TYR A 103 -3.06 -7.48 31.16
CA TYR A 103 -3.27 -7.56 29.71
C TYR A 103 -3.42 -8.98 29.22
N THR A 104 -2.81 -9.96 29.87
CA THR A 104 -3.06 -11.39 29.59
C THR A 104 -4.54 -11.74 29.88
N GLU A 105 -5.10 -11.28 30.98
CA GLU A 105 -6.52 -11.49 31.31
C GLU A 105 -7.45 -10.86 30.26
N ILE A 106 -7.18 -9.61 29.84
CA ILE A 106 -7.95 -8.96 28.79
C ILE A 106 -7.82 -9.72 27.46
N LEU A 107 -6.59 -10.08 27.06
CA LEU A 107 -6.32 -10.75 25.79
C LEU A 107 -6.91 -12.17 25.74
N SER A 108 -7.00 -12.88 26.86
CA SER A 108 -7.60 -14.22 26.94
C SER A 108 -9.11 -14.25 26.64
N THR A 109 -9.77 -13.09 26.56
CA THR A 109 -11.18 -13.00 26.19
C THR A 109 -11.42 -13.04 24.68
N PHE A 110 -10.36 -12.99 23.88
CA PHE A 110 -10.39 -13.00 22.41
C PHE A 110 -9.75 -14.27 21.85
N ASP A 111 -10.18 -14.68 20.65
CA ASP A 111 -9.64 -15.87 19.99
C ASP A 111 -8.34 -15.55 19.26
N ILE A 112 -8.24 -14.36 18.66
CA ILE A 112 -7.06 -13.96 17.89
C ILE A 112 -6.87 -12.44 17.89
N TYR A 113 -5.60 -12.01 17.98
CA TYR A 113 -5.17 -10.64 17.73
C TYR A 113 -4.66 -10.52 16.29
N PHE A 114 -5.07 -9.48 15.57
CA PHE A 114 -4.59 -9.19 14.23
C PHE A 114 -4.05 -7.77 14.12
N SER A 115 -2.81 -7.66 13.66
CA SER A 115 -2.22 -6.38 13.30
C SER A 115 -1.98 -6.30 11.79
N PRO A 116 -2.52 -5.27 11.12
CA PRO A 116 -2.23 -5.03 9.70
C PRO A 116 -0.83 -4.44 9.46
N PHE A 117 -0.06 -4.19 10.52
CA PHE A 117 1.27 -3.58 10.46
C PHE A 117 2.18 -4.02 11.59
N LEU A 118 3.51 -3.80 11.43
CA LEU A 118 4.49 -3.83 12.52
C LEU A 118 4.62 -2.45 13.19
N PRO A 119 5.00 -2.38 14.47
CA PRO A 119 5.23 -3.47 15.42
C PRO A 119 3.94 -3.98 16.07
N VAL A 120 4.01 -5.18 16.62
CA VAL A 120 2.97 -5.75 17.50
C VAL A 120 3.24 -5.34 18.94
N SER A 121 2.18 -5.19 19.73
CA SER A 121 2.33 -4.98 21.18
C SER A 121 3.07 -6.16 21.83
N PRO A 122 4.09 -5.93 22.67
CA PRO A 122 4.84 -7.00 23.33
C PRO A 122 3.97 -7.83 24.28
N PHE A 123 2.82 -7.32 24.73
CA PHE A 123 1.87 -8.07 25.55
C PHE A 123 1.20 -9.21 24.78
N VAL A 124 1.03 -9.06 23.46
CA VAL A 124 0.40 -10.06 22.60
C VAL A 124 1.19 -11.36 22.63
N TYR A 125 2.47 -11.32 22.29
CA TYR A 125 3.32 -12.52 22.20
C TYR A 125 3.52 -13.23 23.56
N SER A 126 3.38 -12.52 24.67
CA SER A 126 3.56 -13.08 26.01
C SER A 126 2.25 -13.47 26.70
N SER A 127 1.10 -13.26 26.08
CA SER A 127 -0.22 -13.56 26.68
C SER A 127 -0.75 -14.95 26.34
N GLY A 128 -0.22 -15.60 25.30
CA GLY A 128 -0.73 -16.85 24.79
C GLY A 128 -1.94 -16.73 23.84
N ILE A 129 -2.43 -15.50 23.57
CA ILE A 129 -3.44 -15.28 22.51
C ILE A 129 -2.85 -15.65 21.15
N LYS A 130 -3.64 -16.27 20.29
CA LYS A 130 -3.25 -16.44 18.88
C LYS A 130 -3.02 -15.09 18.23
N SER A 131 -1.97 -14.99 17.44
CA SER A 131 -1.55 -13.72 16.83
C SER A 131 -1.38 -13.83 15.33
N ALA A 132 -1.91 -12.85 14.63
CA ALA A 132 -1.79 -12.74 13.18
C ALA A 132 -1.19 -11.38 12.77
N LEU A 133 -0.35 -11.40 11.75
CA LEU A 133 0.27 -10.21 11.15
C LEU A 133 -0.01 -10.13 9.66
N PHE A 134 -0.06 -8.91 9.14
CA PHE A 134 0.02 -8.64 7.71
C PHE A 134 1.34 -7.93 7.39
N ILE A 135 2.18 -8.57 6.59
CA ILE A 135 3.45 -8.02 6.13
C ILE A 135 3.28 -7.55 4.69
N HIS A 136 3.39 -6.24 4.49
CA HIS A 136 3.21 -5.63 3.18
C HIS A 136 4.46 -5.63 2.32
N ASP A 137 5.59 -5.37 2.95
CA ASP A 137 6.91 -5.37 2.32
C ASP A 137 8.01 -5.37 3.39
N VAL A 138 9.25 -5.49 2.95
CA VAL A 138 10.46 -5.37 3.77
C VAL A 138 11.40 -4.29 3.23
N ILE A 139 10.85 -3.26 2.58
CA ILE A 139 11.60 -2.16 1.96
C ILE A 139 12.69 -1.58 2.87
N PRO A 140 12.45 -1.31 4.17
CA PRO A 140 13.49 -0.75 5.05
C PRO A 140 14.72 -1.65 5.21
N LEU A 141 14.62 -2.94 4.91
CA LEU A 141 15.71 -3.91 4.96
C LEU A 141 16.27 -4.21 3.57
N ALA A 142 15.41 -4.44 2.60
CA ALA A 142 15.81 -4.77 1.23
C ALA A 142 16.42 -3.57 0.49
N CYS A 143 15.92 -2.37 0.76
CA CYS A 143 16.32 -1.12 0.11
C CYS A 143 16.53 0.00 1.15
N PRO A 144 17.50 -0.14 2.07
CA PRO A 144 17.67 0.77 3.21
C PRO A 144 17.93 2.22 2.79
N HIS A 145 18.47 2.45 1.59
CA HIS A 145 18.71 3.79 1.03
C HIS A 145 17.42 4.58 0.71
N PHE A 146 16.24 3.93 0.69
CA PHE A 146 14.94 4.60 0.55
C PHE A 146 14.33 5.02 1.89
N SER A 147 14.98 4.68 3.01
CA SER A 147 14.49 4.95 4.36
C SER A 147 15.55 5.64 5.20
N THR A 148 15.16 6.24 6.32
CA THR A 148 16.17 6.77 7.25
C THR A 148 16.90 5.63 7.97
N PRO A 149 18.21 5.77 8.28
CA PRO A 149 18.96 4.74 9.01
C PRO A 149 18.31 4.37 10.36
N GLU A 150 17.69 5.34 11.02
CA GLU A 150 16.96 5.12 12.28
C GLU A 150 15.74 4.22 12.07
N PHE A 151 14.96 4.48 11.00
CA PHE A 151 13.80 3.67 10.68
C PHE A 151 14.20 2.24 10.28
N CYS A 152 15.27 2.08 9.50
CA CYS A 152 15.80 0.76 9.14
C CYS A 152 16.20 -0.04 10.38
N ARG A 153 16.92 0.56 11.34
CA ARG A 153 17.30 -0.10 12.59
C ARG A 153 16.07 -0.51 13.42
N ARG A 154 15.06 0.37 13.53
CA ARG A 154 13.82 0.04 14.23
C ARG A 154 13.06 -1.07 13.56
N TYR A 155 12.95 -1.01 12.24
CA TYR A 155 12.26 -2.04 11.46
C TYR A 155 12.96 -3.40 11.60
N ALA A 156 14.29 -3.43 11.54
CA ALA A 156 15.07 -4.64 11.80
C ALA A 156 14.81 -5.23 13.21
N SER A 157 14.74 -4.37 14.23
CA SER A 157 14.39 -4.80 15.59
C SER A 157 12.97 -5.37 15.66
N TRP A 158 12.00 -4.76 14.99
CA TRP A 158 10.64 -5.32 14.95
C TRP A 158 10.57 -6.66 14.24
N MET A 159 11.34 -6.81 13.16
CA MET A 159 11.43 -8.05 12.40
C MET A 159 12.07 -9.19 13.19
N SER A 160 13.09 -8.90 14.01
CA SER A 160 13.73 -9.91 14.87
C SER A 160 12.82 -10.43 15.98
N ASP A 161 11.81 -9.66 16.36
CA ASP A 161 10.88 -9.98 17.43
C ASP A 161 9.56 -10.62 16.92
N VAL A 162 9.45 -10.86 15.59
CA VAL A 162 8.25 -11.47 15.02
C VAL A 162 8.13 -12.92 15.46
N ALA A 163 7.09 -13.23 16.21
CA ALA A 163 6.76 -14.55 16.72
C ALA A 163 5.25 -14.86 16.59
N ALA A 164 4.64 -14.40 15.48
CA ALA A 164 3.22 -14.59 15.24
C ALA A 164 2.89 -16.04 14.87
N ASP A 165 1.70 -16.52 15.27
CA ASP A 165 1.18 -17.82 14.86
C ASP A 165 0.81 -17.85 13.37
N LEU A 166 0.45 -16.70 12.82
CA LEU A 166 -0.04 -16.55 11.45
C LEU A 166 0.51 -15.28 10.81
N ILE A 167 1.02 -15.40 9.59
CA ILE A 167 1.48 -14.24 8.81
C ILE A 167 0.85 -14.26 7.42
N PHE A 168 0.26 -13.12 7.06
CA PHE A 168 -0.24 -12.86 5.72
C PHE A 168 0.73 -12.00 4.94
N PHE A 169 0.87 -12.32 3.66
CA PHE A 169 1.65 -11.55 2.69
C PHE A 169 0.75 -11.13 1.52
N ASN A 170 0.95 -9.92 1.02
CA ASN A 170 0.21 -9.43 -0.14
C ASN A 170 0.70 -10.02 -1.47
N SER A 171 1.96 -10.46 -1.56
CA SER A 171 2.57 -11.05 -2.76
C SER A 171 3.53 -12.18 -2.41
N GLU A 172 3.79 -13.06 -3.37
CA GLU A 172 4.83 -14.09 -3.19
C GLU A 172 6.21 -13.46 -3.13
N TYR A 173 6.41 -12.36 -3.88
CA TYR A 173 7.66 -11.61 -3.82
C TYR A 173 7.94 -11.09 -2.39
N SER A 174 6.96 -10.40 -1.76
CA SER A 174 7.10 -9.91 -0.39
C SER A 174 7.34 -11.04 0.61
N LYS A 175 6.71 -12.20 0.41
CA LYS A 175 6.93 -13.39 1.23
C LYS A 175 8.36 -13.92 1.08
N CYS A 176 8.83 -14.13 -0.14
CA CYS A 176 10.19 -14.60 -0.40
C CYS A 176 11.24 -13.62 0.14
N ASP A 177 10.98 -12.32 -0.02
CA ASP A 177 11.90 -11.30 0.44
C ASP A 177 11.94 -11.20 1.98
N PHE A 178 10.79 -11.37 2.64
CA PHE A 178 10.70 -11.45 4.10
C PHE A 178 11.62 -12.53 4.67
N PHE A 179 11.62 -13.74 4.10
CA PHE A 179 12.42 -14.84 4.60
C PHE A 179 13.94 -14.69 4.41
N LYS A 180 14.40 -13.66 3.70
CA LYS A 180 15.82 -13.27 3.66
C LYS A 180 16.27 -12.56 4.95
N TYR A 181 15.34 -11.98 5.70
CA TYR A 181 15.62 -11.12 6.86
C TYR A 181 15.03 -11.62 8.17
N ALA A 182 14.14 -12.60 8.14
CA ALA A 182 13.49 -13.15 9.34
C ALA A 182 13.42 -14.68 9.30
N THR A 183 13.62 -15.27 10.46
CA THR A 183 13.37 -16.69 10.71
C THR A 183 12.17 -16.82 11.63
N LEU A 184 11.18 -17.60 11.22
CA LEU A 184 9.97 -17.83 11.98
C LEU A 184 10.02 -19.13 12.77
N PRO A 185 9.28 -19.23 13.88
CA PRO A 185 9.00 -20.52 14.51
C PRO A 185 8.40 -21.52 13.50
N GLN A 186 8.73 -22.80 13.62
CA GLN A 186 8.19 -23.85 12.73
C GLN A 186 6.66 -23.96 12.79
N SER A 187 6.06 -23.56 13.89
CA SER A 187 4.59 -23.52 14.09
C SER A 187 3.90 -22.37 13.36
N THR A 188 4.63 -21.38 12.88
CA THR A 188 4.03 -20.21 12.19
C THR A 188 3.44 -20.62 10.84
N VAL A 189 2.17 -20.36 10.65
CA VAL A 189 1.47 -20.58 9.38
C VAL A 189 1.57 -19.33 8.52
N THR A 190 1.75 -19.49 7.22
CA THR A 190 1.85 -18.35 6.28
C THR A 190 0.87 -18.48 5.13
N PHE A 191 0.25 -17.35 4.74
CA PHE A 191 -0.63 -17.28 3.57
C PHE A 191 -0.26 -16.10 2.67
N LYS A 192 -0.37 -16.31 1.37
CA LYS A 192 -0.44 -15.22 0.40
C LYS A 192 -1.92 -14.88 0.19
N THR A 193 -2.31 -13.62 0.37
CA THR A 193 -3.70 -13.18 0.22
C THR A 193 -3.94 -12.46 -1.11
N GLY A 194 -2.94 -11.77 -1.65
CA GLY A 194 -3.14 -10.70 -2.60
C GLY A 194 -3.81 -9.49 -1.95
N LEU A 195 -4.01 -8.45 -2.75
CA LEU A 195 -4.82 -7.27 -2.42
C LEU A 195 -5.74 -6.99 -3.60
N ALA A 196 -6.66 -6.04 -3.44
CA ALA A 196 -7.49 -5.55 -4.52
C ALA A 196 -7.49 -4.02 -4.58
N ALA A 197 -7.78 -3.44 -5.73
CA ALA A 197 -8.05 -2.03 -5.84
C ALA A 197 -9.46 -1.70 -5.30
N GLY A 198 -9.70 -0.43 -4.98
CA GLY A 198 -11.02 0.02 -4.54
C GLY A 198 -12.05 -0.05 -5.67
N GLU A 199 -13.32 -0.20 -5.32
CA GLU A 199 -14.43 -0.32 -6.29
C GLU A 199 -14.64 0.93 -7.16
N SER A 200 -14.09 2.08 -6.75
CA SER A 200 -14.09 3.32 -7.53
C SER A 200 -13.20 3.25 -8.79
N PHE A 201 -12.20 2.38 -8.80
CA PHE A 201 -11.35 2.15 -9.96
C PHE A 201 -12.07 1.23 -10.94
N ARG A 202 -12.62 1.82 -11.98
CA ARG A 202 -13.36 1.11 -13.03
C ARG A 202 -13.35 1.92 -14.33
N PRO A 203 -13.63 1.32 -15.49
CA PRO A 203 -13.82 2.07 -16.71
C PRO A 203 -14.95 3.08 -16.56
N LEU A 204 -14.70 4.32 -16.96
CA LEU A 204 -15.65 5.42 -16.89
C LEU A 204 -16.16 5.78 -18.28
N THR A 205 -17.47 5.75 -18.46
CA THR A 205 -18.14 6.23 -19.68
C THR A 205 -18.41 7.74 -19.66
N ASN A 206 -18.34 8.35 -18.48
CA ASN A 206 -18.65 9.77 -18.28
C ASN A 206 -17.44 10.67 -18.64
N SER A 207 -17.33 11.03 -19.91
CA SER A 207 -16.29 11.93 -20.40
C SER A 207 -16.33 13.34 -19.75
N ARG A 208 -17.50 13.79 -19.25
CA ARG A 208 -17.61 15.09 -18.54
C ARG A 208 -16.87 15.07 -17.22
N LEU A 209 -16.92 13.94 -16.50
CA LEU A 209 -16.20 13.77 -15.23
C LEU A 209 -14.68 13.83 -15.48
N ILE A 210 -14.18 13.09 -16.45
CA ILE A 210 -12.75 13.11 -16.84
C ILE A 210 -12.32 14.54 -17.19
N LYS A 211 -13.09 15.24 -18.02
CA LYS A 211 -12.81 16.64 -18.41
C LYS A 211 -12.84 17.59 -17.22
N SER A 212 -13.75 17.41 -16.24
CA SER A 212 -13.82 18.26 -15.05
C SER A 212 -12.61 18.05 -14.15
N VAL A 213 -12.16 16.82 -13.97
CA VAL A 213 -10.97 16.48 -13.18
C VAL A 213 -9.70 16.99 -13.86
N LYS A 214 -9.57 16.83 -15.19
CA LYS A 214 -8.46 17.45 -15.95
C LYS A 214 -8.39 18.96 -15.71
N ARG A 215 -9.52 19.67 -15.74
CA ARG A 215 -9.56 21.11 -15.46
C ARG A 215 -9.18 21.45 -14.03
N LYS A 216 -9.68 20.68 -13.03
CA LYS A 216 -9.34 20.85 -11.61
C LYS A 216 -7.83 20.82 -11.38
N TYR A 217 -7.11 19.97 -12.10
CA TYR A 217 -5.66 19.79 -11.97
C TYR A 217 -4.85 20.50 -13.07
N ASN A 218 -5.46 21.45 -13.80
CA ASN A 218 -4.81 22.24 -14.86
C ASN A 218 -4.18 21.39 -15.98
N ILE A 219 -4.77 20.24 -16.29
CA ILE A 219 -4.32 19.36 -17.38
C ILE A 219 -4.98 19.83 -18.67
N SER A 220 -4.29 20.74 -19.39
CA SER A 220 -4.76 21.30 -20.66
C SER A 220 -4.48 20.43 -21.88
N ALA A 221 -3.51 19.51 -21.78
CA ALA A 221 -3.15 18.61 -22.88
C ALA A 221 -4.32 17.71 -23.27
N GLU A 222 -4.49 17.47 -24.56
CA GLU A 222 -5.53 16.56 -25.07
C GLU A 222 -5.25 15.13 -24.60
N THR A 223 -4.03 14.67 -24.77
CA THR A 223 -3.55 13.35 -24.37
C THR A 223 -2.40 13.46 -23.37
N TYR A 224 -2.29 12.49 -22.48
CA TYR A 224 -1.21 12.48 -21.48
C TYR A 224 -0.86 11.07 -21.01
N PHE A 225 0.38 10.91 -20.55
CA PHE A 225 0.83 9.80 -19.75
C PHE A 225 0.70 10.18 -18.26
N LEU A 226 0.28 9.24 -17.42
CA LEU A 226 0.12 9.46 -15.99
C LEU A 226 1.21 8.73 -15.22
N GLY A 227 1.93 9.46 -14.36
CA GLY A 227 2.81 8.89 -13.35
C GLY A 227 2.34 9.26 -11.94
N LEU A 228 2.66 8.44 -10.96
CA LEU A 228 2.46 8.78 -9.54
C LEU A 228 3.80 9.12 -8.91
N SER A 229 3.84 10.27 -8.23
CA SER A 229 4.94 10.68 -7.36
C SER A 229 4.46 10.67 -5.92
N ALA A 230 5.15 9.92 -5.08
CA ALA A 230 5.23 10.22 -3.66
C ALA A 230 6.63 10.82 -3.42
N ASP A 231 6.86 11.45 -2.28
CA ASP A 231 8.21 11.93 -1.86
C ASP A 231 9.21 10.77 -1.64
N SER A 232 8.99 9.66 -2.33
CA SER A 232 9.82 8.46 -2.25
C SER A 232 10.67 8.31 -3.51
N PRO A 233 12.01 8.36 -3.40
CA PRO A 233 12.92 8.10 -4.51
C PRO A 233 12.65 6.75 -5.19
N ARG A 234 12.10 5.81 -4.47
CA ARG A 234 11.72 4.47 -4.93
C ARG A 234 10.74 4.49 -6.11
N LYS A 235 9.85 5.49 -6.15
CA LYS A 235 8.87 5.65 -7.26
C LYS A 235 9.52 6.09 -8.57
N ASN A 236 10.79 6.46 -8.51
CA ASN A 236 11.65 6.71 -9.67
C ASN A 236 11.10 7.75 -10.67
N PHE A 237 10.40 8.77 -10.14
CA PHE A 237 9.75 9.78 -11.00
C PHE A 237 10.76 10.63 -11.81
N LEU A 238 12.02 10.77 -11.35
CA LEU A 238 13.05 11.48 -12.11
C LEU A 238 13.42 10.72 -13.39
N HIS A 239 13.55 9.40 -13.30
CA HIS A 239 13.72 8.53 -14.47
C HIS A 239 12.55 8.72 -15.44
N LEU A 240 11.31 8.71 -14.97
CA LEU A 240 10.13 8.93 -15.79
C LEU A 240 10.19 10.29 -16.52
N ILE A 241 10.59 11.36 -15.82
CA ILE A 241 10.70 12.69 -16.43
C ILE A 241 11.80 12.72 -17.48
N LYS A 242 12.97 12.13 -17.23
CA LYS A 242 14.07 12.04 -18.20
C LYS A 242 13.65 11.25 -19.43
N SER A 243 13.03 10.08 -19.23
CA SER A 243 12.51 9.26 -20.33
C SER A 243 11.46 10.01 -21.16
N PHE A 244 10.58 10.79 -20.51
CA PHE A 244 9.62 11.63 -21.21
C PHE A 244 10.29 12.75 -22.00
N CYS A 245 11.33 13.40 -21.46
CA CYS A 245 12.10 14.42 -22.20
C CYS A 245 12.77 13.80 -23.43
N CYS A 246 13.34 12.60 -23.29
CA CYS A 246 13.91 11.85 -24.40
C CYS A 246 12.86 11.52 -25.47
N PHE A 247 11.71 10.97 -25.05
CA PHE A 247 10.57 10.71 -25.95
C PHE A 247 10.11 11.96 -26.68
N ALA A 248 9.94 13.08 -25.96
CA ALA A 248 9.45 14.34 -26.53
C ALA A 248 10.45 14.97 -27.55
N GLN A 249 11.74 14.82 -27.30
CA GLN A 249 12.80 15.25 -28.19
C GLN A 249 12.84 14.43 -29.49
N GLN A 250 12.70 13.11 -29.37
CA GLN A 250 12.70 12.19 -30.51
C GLN A 250 11.41 12.24 -31.32
N ASN A 251 10.32 12.76 -30.77
CA ASN A 251 8.99 12.79 -31.39
C ASN A 251 8.36 14.19 -31.31
N PRO A 252 8.89 15.20 -32.04
CA PRO A 252 8.48 16.60 -31.89
C PRO A 252 7.02 16.85 -32.30
N GLU A 253 6.46 16.03 -33.18
CA GLU A 253 5.05 16.12 -33.61
C GLU A 253 4.07 15.63 -32.54
N ASN A 254 4.51 14.77 -31.65
CA ASN A 254 3.67 14.31 -30.56
C ASN A 254 3.51 15.40 -29.48
N LYS A 255 2.28 15.78 -29.15
CA LYS A 255 1.96 16.85 -28.22
C LYS A 255 1.46 16.33 -26.83
N SER A 256 1.55 15.04 -26.59
CA SER A 256 1.15 14.47 -25.30
C SER A 256 1.94 15.08 -24.12
N ALA A 257 1.29 15.23 -23.00
CA ALA A 257 1.92 15.68 -21.76
C ALA A 257 2.29 14.50 -20.86
N LEU A 258 3.16 14.76 -19.89
CA LEU A 258 3.37 13.90 -18.72
C LEU A 258 2.71 14.55 -17.51
N VAL A 259 1.74 13.86 -16.92
CA VAL A 259 1.07 14.26 -15.68
C VAL A 259 1.66 13.48 -14.53
N ILE A 260 2.19 14.16 -13.54
CA ILE A 260 2.73 13.58 -12.32
C ILE A 260 1.76 13.90 -11.18
N ALA A 261 1.01 12.90 -10.73
CA ALA A 261 0.08 13.03 -9.62
C ALA A 261 0.80 12.73 -8.29
N GLY A 262 0.63 13.62 -7.30
CA GLY A 262 1.26 13.54 -5.99
C GLY A 262 1.98 14.83 -5.58
N SER A 263 2.55 14.85 -4.39
CA SER A 263 3.17 16.05 -3.83
C SER A 263 4.35 16.54 -4.67
N ASN A 264 4.34 17.84 -4.96
CA ASN A 264 5.44 18.53 -5.62
C ASN A 264 6.17 19.40 -4.59
N THR A 265 7.16 18.83 -3.92
CA THR A 265 7.96 19.57 -2.94
C THR A 265 9.08 20.37 -3.61
N GLU A 266 9.60 21.40 -2.92
CA GLU A 266 10.78 22.15 -3.38
C GLU A 266 12.00 21.26 -3.64
N LYS A 267 12.10 20.14 -2.90
CA LYS A 267 13.14 19.13 -3.11
C LYS A 267 13.05 18.47 -4.48
N ILE A 268 11.81 18.21 -4.96
CA ILE A 268 11.58 17.70 -6.33
C ILE A 268 11.99 18.77 -7.34
N LYS A 269 11.54 19.99 -7.15
CA LYS A 269 11.86 21.11 -8.06
C LYS A 269 13.35 21.36 -8.20
N SER A 270 14.13 21.25 -7.12
CA SER A 270 15.59 21.41 -7.20
C SER A 270 16.23 20.35 -8.09
N ARG A 271 15.79 19.10 -7.98
CA ARG A 271 16.30 17.98 -8.79
C ARG A 271 15.91 18.04 -10.26
N LEU A 272 14.79 18.70 -10.60
CA LEU A 272 14.38 18.88 -12.00
C LEU A 272 15.40 19.74 -12.79
N ARG A 273 16.11 20.65 -12.11
CA ARG A 273 17.14 21.49 -12.74
C ARG A 273 18.35 20.69 -13.21
N GLU A 274 18.55 19.49 -12.64
CA GLU A 274 19.66 18.59 -12.99
C GLU A 274 19.35 17.74 -14.23
N ILE A 275 18.08 17.74 -14.71
CA ILE A 275 17.67 16.97 -15.87
C ILE A 275 18.01 17.77 -17.14
N GLU A 276 18.87 17.19 -17.96
CA GLU A 276 19.20 17.72 -19.29
C GLU A 276 17.91 17.86 -20.12
N ASN A 277 17.79 18.96 -20.85
CA ASN A 277 16.63 19.28 -21.69
C ASN A 277 15.28 19.46 -20.96
N TYR A 278 15.20 19.34 -19.62
CA TYR A 278 13.94 19.54 -18.89
C TYR A 278 13.25 20.87 -19.25
N LYS A 279 14.04 21.97 -19.34
CA LYS A 279 13.51 23.32 -19.66
C LYS A 279 12.77 23.36 -21.00
N ASN A 280 13.19 22.57 -21.97
CA ASN A 280 12.59 22.54 -23.30
C ASN A 280 11.19 21.91 -23.29
N PHE A 281 10.92 21.04 -22.33
CA PHE A 281 9.67 20.28 -22.23
C PHE A 281 8.89 20.56 -20.94
N ALA A 282 9.34 21.51 -20.12
CA ALA A 282 8.73 21.83 -18.82
C ALA A 282 7.23 22.17 -18.92
N SER A 283 6.81 22.83 -20.02
CA SER A 283 5.38 23.15 -20.29
C SER A 283 4.51 21.93 -20.54
N ARG A 284 5.11 20.79 -20.88
CA ARG A 284 4.43 19.50 -21.11
C ARG A 284 4.48 18.57 -19.91
N ILE A 285 5.13 18.98 -18.81
CA ILE A 285 5.24 18.18 -17.57
C ILE A 285 4.43 18.88 -16.49
N ILE A 286 3.30 18.26 -16.15
CA ILE A 286 2.27 18.84 -15.29
C ILE A 286 2.29 18.14 -13.94
N PHE A 287 2.56 18.87 -12.88
CA PHE A 287 2.46 18.37 -11.50
C PHE A 287 1.13 18.79 -10.92
N THR A 288 0.30 17.82 -10.56
CA THR A 288 -1.05 18.09 -10.01
C THR A 288 -1.02 18.52 -8.53
N GLY A 289 0.08 18.25 -7.82
CA GLY A 289 0.04 18.22 -6.36
C GLY A 289 -0.74 17.01 -5.84
N TYR A 290 -1.23 17.11 -4.60
CA TYR A 290 -2.08 16.08 -4.01
C TYR A 290 -3.35 15.89 -4.85
N VAL A 291 -3.70 14.64 -5.09
CA VAL A 291 -4.92 14.25 -5.81
C VAL A 291 -5.86 13.56 -4.85
N ASP A 292 -7.10 14.04 -4.80
CA ASP A 292 -8.14 13.40 -4.01
C ASP A 292 -8.42 11.99 -4.51
N ASN A 293 -8.69 11.06 -3.60
CA ASN A 293 -8.92 9.65 -3.96
C ASN A 293 -10.04 9.48 -5.00
N ALA A 294 -11.08 10.30 -4.93
CA ALA A 294 -12.20 10.29 -5.89
C ALA A 294 -11.79 10.70 -7.32
N ASP A 295 -10.70 11.46 -7.46
CA ASP A 295 -10.24 11.98 -8.73
C ASP A 295 -9.19 11.08 -9.42
N LEU A 296 -8.63 10.10 -8.70
CA LEU A 296 -7.62 9.20 -9.25
C LEU A 296 -8.18 8.34 -10.39
N ALA A 297 -9.35 7.73 -10.22
CA ALA A 297 -9.96 6.91 -11.27
C ALA A 297 -10.23 7.70 -12.56
N PRO A 298 -10.79 8.94 -12.53
CA PRO A 298 -10.86 9.81 -13.71
C PRO A 298 -9.51 10.11 -14.38
N LEU A 299 -8.43 10.31 -13.58
CA LEU A 299 -7.10 10.55 -14.14
C LEU A 299 -6.52 9.31 -14.82
N TYR A 300 -6.71 8.11 -14.23
CA TYR A 300 -6.35 6.88 -14.92
C TYR A 300 -7.11 6.74 -16.24
N ASN A 301 -8.43 6.86 -16.21
CA ASN A 301 -9.30 6.71 -17.40
C ASN A 301 -8.99 7.71 -18.53
N GLY A 302 -8.46 8.87 -18.21
CA GLY A 302 -8.11 9.91 -19.19
C GLY A 302 -6.72 9.78 -19.78
N ALA A 303 -5.86 8.89 -19.26
CA ALA A 303 -4.48 8.73 -19.67
C ALA A 303 -4.33 7.79 -20.87
N LEU A 304 -3.34 8.05 -21.74
CA LEU A 304 -2.91 7.11 -22.79
C LEU A 304 -2.33 5.83 -22.18
N ALA A 305 -1.54 6.01 -21.12
CA ALA A 305 -1.03 4.93 -20.28
C ALA A 305 -0.67 5.47 -18.88
N PHE A 306 -0.71 4.57 -17.93
CA PHE A 306 -0.09 4.75 -16.62
C PHE A 306 1.36 4.24 -16.66
N VAL A 307 2.31 5.06 -16.20
CA VAL A 307 3.74 4.76 -16.28
C VAL A 307 4.32 4.68 -14.88
N TYR A 308 4.87 3.52 -14.53
CA TYR A 308 5.28 3.21 -13.16
C TYR A 308 6.65 2.52 -13.10
N PRO A 309 7.75 3.26 -13.29
CA PRO A 309 9.11 2.72 -13.30
C PRO A 309 9.66 2.55 -11.87
N SER A 310 8.83 2.07 -10.94
CA SER A 310 9.21 1.92 -9.53
C SER A 310 10.37 0.95 -9.38
N LEU A 311 11.33 1.29 -8.52
CA LEU A 311 12.51 0.47 -8.24
C LEU A 311 12.21 -0.73 -7.34
N TYR A 312 11.16 -0.65 -6.55
CA TYR A 312 10.72 -1.74 -5.67
C TYR A 312 9.28 -1.54 -5.20
N GLU A 313 8.47 -2.58 -5.21
CA GLU A 313 7.11 -2.59 -4.66
C GLU A 313 6.84 -3.87 -3.86
N GLY A 314 6.08 -3.74 -2.78
CA GLY A 314 5.59 -4.90 -2.03
C GLY A 314 4.41 -5.57 -2.73
N PHE A 315 3.61 -4.80 -3.49
CA PHE A 315 2.49 -5.31 -4.28
C PHE A 315 2.35 -4.61 -5.63
N GLY A 316 2.08 -3.31 -5.64
CA GLY A 316 1.85 -2.56 -6.88
C GLY A 316 0.39 -2.17 -7.08
N LEU A 317 -0.30 -1.74 -6.01
CA LEU A 317 -1.69 -1.26 -6.10
C LEU A 317 -1.94 -0.26 -7.23
N PRO A 318 -1.06 0.73 -7.51
CA PRO A 318 -1.29 1.67 -8.60
C PRO A 318 -1.35 1.00 -9.99
N VAL A 319 -0.59 -0.08 -10.21
CA VAL A 319 -0.66 -0.86 -11.45
C VAL A 319 -2.02 -1.55 -11.55
N LEU A 320 -2.48 -2.15 -10.46
CA LEU A 320 -3.80 -2.79 -10.40
C LEU A 320 -4.94 -1.78 -10.58
N GLU A 321 -4.86 -0.60 -9.95
CA GLU A 321 -5.82 0.49 -10.09
C GLU A 321 -5.94 0.95 -11.54
N ALA A 322 -4.80 1.12 -12.24
CA ALA A 322 -4.76 1.49 -13.66
C ALA A 322 -5.40 0.40 -14.53
N MET A 323 -5.02 -0.87 -14.33
CA MET A 323 -5.58 -2.01 -15.07
C MET A 323 -7.09 -2.14 -14.86
N GLN A 324 -7.56 -1.94 -13.63
CA GLN A 324 -8.98 -1.99 -13.30
C GLN A 324 -9.77 -0.85 -13.96
N CYS A 325 -9.14 0.31 -14.15
CA CYS A 325 -9.70 1.41 -14.97
C CYS A 325 -9.67 1.14 -16.48
N GLY A 326 -9.02 0.08 -16.93
CA GLY A 326 -8.79 -0.21 -18.35
C GLY A 326 -7.69 0.68 -18.97
N THR A 327 -6.85 1.30 -18.16
CA THR A 327 -5.73 2.11 -18.62
C THR A 327 -4.55 1.22 -18.97
N PRO A 328 -3.96 1.31 -20.18
CA PRO A 328 -2.72 0.62 -20.50
C PRO A 328 -1.62 0.94 -19.49
N VAL A 329 -0.78 -0.03 -19.16
CA VAL A 329 0.28 0.13 -18.16
C VAL A 329 1.65 -0.07 -18.79
N ILE A 330 2.58 0.82 -18.45
CA ILE A 330 4.03 0.65 -18.63
C ILE A 330 4.62 0.59 -17.24
N CYS A 331 5.26 -0.50 -16.84
CA CYS A 331 5.85 -0.59 -15.50
C CYS A 331 7.16 -1.35 -15.50
N ALA A 332 7.94 -1.18 -14.43
CA ALA A 332 9.19 -1.88 -14.26
C ALA A 332 8.96 -3.40 -14.13
N ASP A 333 9.90 -4.19 -14.69
CA ASP A 333 9.94 -5.66 -14.60
C ASP A 333 10.73 -6.08 -13.35
N ASN A 334 10.24 -5.67 -12.18
CA ASN A 334 10.92 -5.99 -10.92
C ASN A 334 9.94 -6.19 -9.77
N SER A 335 10.46 -6.72 -8.67
CA SER A 335 9.73 -6.92 -7.41
C SER A 335 8.40 -7.65 -7.61
N SER A 336 7.31 -7.16 -7.02
CA SER A 336 5.96 -7.75 -7.14
C SER A 336 5.21 -7.30 -8.41
N LEU A 337 5.75 -6.38 -9.19
CA LEU A 337 5.03 -5.81 -10.35
C LEU A 337 4.68 -6.86 -11.40
N PRO A 338 5.56 -7.83 -11.77
CA PRO A 338 5.20 -8.91 -12.68
C PRO A 338 4.12 -9.85 -12.12
N GLU A 339 4.10 -10.08 -10.81
CA GLU A 339 3.07 -10.90 -10.16
C GLU A 339 1.68 -10.25 -10.31
N VAL A 340 1.59 -8.93 -10.14
CA VAL A 340 0.34 -8.17 -10.25
C VAL A 340 -0.04 -7.92 -11.71
N GLY A 341 0.91 -7.50 -12.53
CA GLY A 341 0.66 -7.11 -13.92
C GLY A 341 0.41 -8.29 -14.86
N GLY A 342 1.02 -9.46 -14.58
CA GLY A 342 0.91 -10.63 -15.45
C GLY A 342 1.45 -10.35 -16.85
N LYS A 343 0.61 -10.52 -17.87
CA LYS A 343 0.94 -10.26 -19.28
C LYS A 343 0.34 -8.94 -19.81
N ALA A 344 -0.24 -8.13 -18.94
CA ALA A 344 -0.97 -6.94 -19.36
C ALA A 344 -0.07 -5.71 -19.57
N PRO A 345 0.96 -5.42 -18.72
CA PRO A 345 1.81 -4.26 -18.96
C PRO A 345 2.81 -4.43 -20.10
N LEU A 346 3.26 -3.31 -20.65
CA LEU A 346 4.57 -3.23 -21.28
C LEU A 346 5.61 -3.12 -20.14
N TYR A 347 6.44 -4.12 -20.01
CA TYR A 347 7.52 -4.12 -19.03
C TYR A 347 8.74 -3.38 -19.54
N ILE A 348 9.40 -2.65 -18.64
CA ILE A 348 10.60 -1.87 -18.89
C ILE A 348 11.62 -2.09 -17.78
N SER A 349 12.90 -1.90 -18.07
CA SER A 349 13.92 -1.71 -17.04
C SER A 349 13.72 -0.36 -16.34
N ALA A 350 13.76 -0.36 -15.02
CA ALA A 350 13.66 0.86 -14.23
C ALA A 350 14.88 1.79 -14.37
N ASP A 351 15.95 1.31 -15.01
CA ASP A 351 17.22 2.01 -15.18
C ASP A 351 17.49 2.43 -16.64
N ASP A 352 16.63 2.02 -17.60
CA ASP A 352 16.79 2.34 -19.04
C ASP A 352 15.81 3.42 -19.49
N GLU A 353 16.30 4.66 -19.61
CA GLU A 353 15.53 5.82 -20.06
C GLU A 353 15.09 5.70 -21.51
N GLN A 354 15.91 5.03 -22.36
CA GLN A 354 15.61 4.86 -23.80
C GLN A 354 14.51 3.81 -24.01
N GLU A 355 14.55 2.71 -23.26
CA GLU A 355 13.51 1.68 -23.29
C GLU A 355 12.16 2.28 -22.85
N THR A 356 12.16 3.07 -21.75
CA THR A 356 10.95 3.77 -21.31
C THR A 356 10.46 4.76 -22.37
N ALA A 357 11.34 5.54 -23.01
CA ALA A 357 10.97 6.46 -24.08
C ALA A 357 10.39 5.73 -25.29
N ALA A 358 10.95 4.58 -25.67
CA ALA A 358 10.45 3.73 -26.74
C ALA A 358 9.06 3.16 -26.41
N ALA A 359 8.83 2.75 -25.16
CA ALA A 359 7.51 2.28 -24.69
C ALA A 359 6.46 3.41 -24.74
N LEU A 360 6.81 4.64 -24.34
CA LEU A 360 5.95 5.82 -24.49
C LEU A 360 5.55 6.05 -25.96
N LYS A 361 6.54 5.96 -26.88
CA LYS A 361 6.30 6.08 -28.32
C LYS A 361 5.36 4.98 -28.82
N THR A 362 5.64 3.74 -28.49
CA THR A 362 4.86 2.57 -28.89
C THR A 362 3.39 2.71 -28.48
N ILE A 363 3.13 3.12 -27.24
CA ILE A 363 1.76 3.38 -26.75
C ILE A 363 1.13 4.56 -27.45
N SER A 364 1.89 5.63 -27.72
CA SER A 364 1.38 6.83 -28.37
C SER A 364 0.88 6.55 -29.78
N ASP A 365 1.66 5.79 -30.55
CA ASP A 365 1.46 5.59 -31.98
C ASP A 365 0.48 4.42 -32.29
N ASN A 366 0.23 3.52 -31.35
CA ASN A 366 -0.49 2.28 -31.61
C ASN A 366 -1.78 2.15 -30.78
N GLU A 367 -2.89 2.60 -31.34
CA GLU A 367 -4.22 2.51 -30.71
C GLU A 367 -4.68 1.06 -30.51
N SER A 368 -4.43 0.19 -31.49
CA SER A 368 -4.81 -1.23 -31.37
C SER A 368 -4.07 -1.91 -30.21
N LEU A 369 -2.80 -1.56 -30.00
CA LEU A 369 -2.04 -2.05 -28.86
C LEU A 369 -2.64 -1.53 -27.53
N ARG A 370 -2.99 -0.23 -27.46
CA ARG A 370 -3.64 0.31 -26.25
C ARG A 370 -4.94 -0.43 -25.91
N GLN A 371 -5.76 -0.74 -26.92
CA GLN A 371 -6.98 -1.53 -26.74
C GLN A 371 -6.66 -2.95 -26.23
N THR A 372 -5.70 -3.62 -26.82
CA THR A 372 -5.25 -4.95 -26.40
C THR A 372 -4.75 -4.95 -24.96
N LEU A 373 -3.88 -4.01 -24.59
CA LEU A 373 -3.36 -3.91 -23.22
C LEU A 373 -4.45 -3.55 -22.19
N SER A 374 -5.40 -2.71 -22.59
CA SER A 374 -6.59 -2.39 -21.77
C SER A 374 -7.41 -3.64 -21.46
N GLU A 375 -7.72 -4.47 -22.46
CA GLU A 375 -8.49 -5.71 -22.27
C GLU A 375 -7.72 -6.72 -21.42
N LEU A 376 -6.42 -6.91 -21.69
CA LEU A 376 -5.55 -7.77 -20.87
C LEU A 376 -5.48 -7.27 -19.43
N GLY A 377 -5.36 -5.95 -19.22
CA GLY A 377 -5.32 -5.34 -17.90
C GLY A 377 -6.61 -5.57 -17.10
N LYS A 378 -7.77 -5.33 -17.70
CA LYS A 378 -9.07 -5.60 -17.06
C LYS A 378 -9.20 -7.07 -16.67
N LYS A 379 -8.87 -7.98 -17.58
CA LYS A 379 -8.91 -9.42 -17.32
C LYS A 379 -7.94 -9.83 -16.21
N GLN A 380 -6.74 -9.28 -16.19
CA GLN A 380 -5.75 -9.55 -15.14
C GLN A 380 -6.26 -9.03 -13.77
N ALA A 381 -6.89 -7.85 -13.74
CA ALA A 381 -7.41 -7.24 -12.53
C ALA A 381 -8.54 -8.06 -11.87
N GLU A 382 -9.30 -8.86 -12.62
CA GLU A 382 -10.35 -9.75 -12.10
C GLU A 382 -9.81 -10.80 -11.12
N ASN A 383 -8.51 -11.16 -11.22
CA ASN A 383 -7.85 -12.09 -10.31
C ASN A 383 -7.64 -11.52 -8.90
N PHE A 384 -7.86 -10.22 -8.72
CA PHE A 384 -7.61 -9.50 -7.49
C PHE A 384 -8.90 -8.89 -6.95
N ASN A 385 -9.50 -9.52 -5.96
CA ASN A 385 -10.75 -9.04 -5.36
C ASN A 385 -10.74 -9.17 -3.84
N TRP A 386 -11.33 -8.20 -3.17
CA TRP A 386 -11.38 -8.13 -1.71
C TRP A 386 -12.07 -9.34 -1.08
N ARG A 387 -13.08 -9.92 -1.74
CA ARG A 387 -13.76 -11.10 -1.21
C ARG A 387 -12.79 -12.25 -1.02
N GLN A 388 -11.99 -12.57 -2.04
CA GLN A 388 -11.00 -13.64 -1.96
C GLN A 388 -9.92 -13.35 -0.92
N THR A 389 -9.46 -12.08 -0.81
CA THR A 389 -8.51 -11.64 0.21
C THR A 389 -9.05 -11.91 1.61
N ILE A 390 -10.29 -11.47 1.89
CA ILE A 390 -10.93 -11.64 3.21
C ILE A 390 -11.20 -13.12 3.51
N GLU A 391 -11.71 -13.90 2.57
CA GLU A 391 -11.93 -15.35 2.75
C GLU A 391 -10.63 -16.08 3.09
N THR A 392 -9.52 -15.70 2.44
CA THR A 392 -8.19 -16.26 2.74
C THR A 392 -7.75 -15.89 4.16
N ILE A 393 -7.98 -14.65 4.59
CA ILE A 393 -7.65 -14.19 5.94
C ILE A 393 -8.49 -14.94 6.99
N VAL A 394 -9.81 -15.05 6.78
CA VAL A 394 -10.71 -15.76 7.70
C VAL A 394 -10.37 -17.25 7.77
N LYS A 395 -10.03 -17.86 6.64
CA LYS A 395 -9.53 -19.25 6.60
C LYS A 395 -8.25 -19.41 7.44
N GLY A 396 -7.33 -18.45 7.34
CA GLY A 396 -6.11 -18.42 8.15
C GLY A 396 -6.43 -18.34 9.66
N PHE A 397 -7.36 -17.47 10.06
CA PHE A 397 -7.80 -17.36 11.45
C PHE A 397 -8.39 -18.67 11.98
N LYS A 398 -9.29 -19.29 11.21
CA LYS A 398 -9.87 -20.60 11.57
C LYS A 398 -8.80 -21.67 11.75
N ASN A 399 -7.80 -21.70 10.87
CA ASN A 399 -6.73 -22.68 10.92
C ASN A 399 -5.96 -22.60 12.25
N VAL A 400 -5.56 -21.40 12.67
CA VAL A 400 -4.75 -21.24 13.91
C VAL A 400 -5.59 -21.29 15.19
N CYS A 401 -6.87 -20.91 15.16
CA CYS A 401 -7.77 -21.02 16.31
C CYS A 401 -8.25 -22.47 16.56
N SER A 402 -8.15 -23.36 15.57
CA SER A 402 -8.49 -24.79 15.72
C SER A 402 -7.29 -25.66 16.11
N MET A 403 -6.10 -25.14 16.12
CA MET A 403 -4.87 -25.77 16.60
C MET A 403 -4.68 -25.55 18.10
#